data_48e51c327a1fab67f79b2009d6659329
#
_entry.id   48e51c327a1fab67f79b2009d6659329
#
_cell.length_a   1.000
_cell.length_b   1.000
_cell.length_c   1.000
_cell.angle_alpha   90.00
_cell.angle_beta   90.00
_cell.angle_gamma   90.00
#
_symmetry.space_group_name_H-M   'P 1'
#
loop_
_entity.id
_entity.type
_entity.pdbx_description
1 polymer ?
#
loop_
_entity_poly.entity_id
_entity_poly.type
_entity_poly.pdbx_seq_one_letter_code
_entity_poly.pdbx_strand_id
1 'polypeptide(L)'
;GYLGSYNSYSSACIRNATDITYGTSETGTHPSDWLNSHLIILWGHNPDETKFDSVTMYTLLEAKKKGIPIVVIDPRKSDTVLKLGAEWIPLKPATDSALMDGMAYAIVEAGLEDREFLDRCCVGFDKEHMPEGIDPSECYLSYLTGEKDGIPKTPAWASKITGVPEETIRSLAIRYATAKPAALIQGYGAQRHAYGEQSARGGILLACMTGNVGISGGWASGVADFRQHKNPSIPNIPNPYGKMIPVYCWTDAVDHGTEMTELDGVKPIGREMKLNEKMHLDANIKMIFNLAGNSL
;
A
#
# COMPACT_ATOMS: atom_id res chain seq x y z
N GLY A 1 -0.69 31.24 15.42
CA GLY A 1 -0.91 29.97 14.80
C GLY A 1 0.35 29.42 14.14
N TYR A 2 0.27 28.25 13.60
CA TYR A 2 1.36 27.63 12.86
C TYR A 2 0.83 27.03 11.55
N LEU A 3 1.66 26.95 10.53
CA LEU A 3 1.38 26.24 9.29
C LEU A 3 1.43 24.74 9.58
N GLY A 4 0.32 24.07 9.34
CA GLY A 4 0.26 22.61 9.46
C GLY A 4 0.89 21.91 8.27
N SER A 5 1.11 20.60 8.40
CA SER A 5 1.54 19.75 7.28
C SER A 5 0.72 18.48 7.20
N TYR A 6 0.64 17.91 6.01
CA TYR A 6 0.00 16.63 5.77
C TYR A 6 0.83 15.81 4.78
N ASN A 7 0.48 14.55 4.63
CA ASN A 7 1.25 13.53 3.94
C ASN A 7 2.63 13.32 4.56
N SER A 8 2.94 12.11 4.88
CA SER A 8 4.22 11.72 5.45
C SER A 8 5.04 10.99 4.39
N TYR A 9 6.34 11.24 4.32
CA TYR A 9 7.27 10.40 3.54
C TYR A 9 7.17 8.93 3.91
N SER A 10 6.72 8.63 5.13
CA SER A 10 6.62 7.26 5.61
C SER A 10 5.51 6.45 4.96
N SER A 11 4.34 7.05 4.67
CA SER A 11 3.14 6.28 4.30
C SER A 11 2.18 7.02 3.36
N ALA A 12 2.59 8.13 2.74
CA ALA A 12 1.69 8.90 1.90
C ALA A 12 1.15 8.09 0.71
N CYS A 13 2.02 7.36 0.01
CA CYS A 13 1.63 6.60 -1.17
C CYS A 13 0.67 5.45 -0.84
N ILE A 14 0.98 4.67 0.21
CA ILE A 14 0.11 3.53 0.58
C ILE A 14 -1.24 4.01 1.13
N ARG A 15 -1.27 5.13 1.87
CA ARG A 15 -2.53 5.71 2.35
C ARG A 15 -3.39 6.20 1.18
N ASN A 16 -2.80 6.95 0.26
CA ASN A 16 -3.49 7.43 -0.93
C ASN A 16 -4.04 6.28 -1.78
N ALA A 17 -3.23 5.25 -2.02
CA ALA A 17 -3.65 4.06 -2.76
C ALA A 17 -4.82 3.34 -2.07
N THR A 18 -4.77 3.22 -0.74
CA THR A 18 -5.81 2.58 0.06
C THR A 18 -7.10 3.38 0.03
N ASP A 19 -7.02 4.71 0.20
CA ASP A 19 -8.17 5.62 0.14
C ASP A 19 -8.86 5.58 -1.23
N ILE A 20 -8.09 5.63 -2.31
CA ILE A 20 -8.64 5.58 -3.69
C ILE A 20 -9.31 4.24 -3.96
N THR A 21 -8.75 3.14 -3.45
CA THR A 21 -9.26 1.80 -3.78
C THR A 21 -10.40 1.37 -2.89
N TYR A 22 -10.34 1.64 -1.58
CA TYR A 22 -11.32 1.18 -0.61
C TYR A 22 -12.24 2.27 -0.07
N GLY A 23 -11.99 3.55 -0.38
CA GLY A 23 -12.70 4.69 0.21
C GLY A 23 -12.34 4.95 1.68
N THR A 24 -11.31 4.29 2.19
CA THR A 24 -10.79 4.45 3.56
C THR A 24 -9.32 4.09 3.63
N SER A 25 -8.54 4.78 4.46
CA SER A 25 -7.16 4.41 4.73
C SER A 25 -7.02 3.41 5.90
N GLU A 26 -8.13 3.02 6.52
CA GLU A 26 -8.14 2.09 7.64
C GLU A 26 -8.49 0.68 7.14
N THR A 27 -7.48 -0.10 6.80
CA THR A 27 -7.60 -1.50 6.36
C THR A 27 -6.83 -2.42 7.30
N GLY A 28 -7.08 -3.71 7.18
CA GLY A 28 -6.42 -4.71 8.01
C GLY A 28 -7.19 -5.06 9.26
N THR A 29 -6.64 -5.98 10.03
CA THR A 29 -7.20 -6.51 11.28
C THR A 29 -6.09 -6.63 12.32
N HIS A 30 -6.40 -7.11 13.52
CA HIS A 30 -5.37 -7.35 14.53
C HIS A 30 -4.43 -8.48 14.08
N PRO A 31 -3.10 -8.38 14.26
CA PRO A 31 -2.14 -9.39 13.79
C PRO A 31 -2.43 -10.82 14.28
N SER A 32 -3.10 -10.99 15.42
CA SER A 32 -3.48 -12.33 15.89
C SER A 32 -4.36 -13.11 14.92
N ASP A 33 -5.06 -12.44 14.01
CA ASP A 33 -5.87 -13.08 12.97
C ASP A 33 -5.01 -13.80 11.91
N TRP A 34 -3.76 -13.43 11.74
CA TRP A 34 -2.82 -14.13 10.84
C TRP A 34 -2.56 -15.58 11.25
N LEU A 35 -2.87 -15.94 12.51
CA LEU A 35 -2.79 -17.34 12.98
C LEU A 35 -3.86 -18.25 12.36
N ASN A 36 -4.81 -17.68 11.64
CA ASN A 36 -5.82 -18.36 10.86
C ASN A 36 -5.46 -18.46 9.37
N SER A 37 -4.35 -17.83 8.95
CA SER A 37 -3.88 -17.87 7.55
C SER A 37 -3.28 -19.23 7.18
N HIS A 38 -3.40 -19.62 5.92
CA HIS A 38 -2.70 -20.78 5.35
C HIS A 38 -1.39 -20.38 4.65
N LEU A 39 -1.18 -19.09 4.40
CA LEU A 39 0.06 -18.48 3.89
C LEU A 39 0.14 -17.04 4.37
N ILE A 40 1.33 -16.61 4.78
CA ILE A 40 1.62 -15.21 5.10
C ILE A 40 2.71 -14.71 4.15
N ILE A 41 2.46 -13.61 3.46
CA ILE A 41 3.43 -12.89 2.63
C ILE A 41 3.73 -11.55 3.28
N LEU A 42 4.97 -11.33 3.65
CA LEU A 42 5.47 -10.04 4.11
C LEU A 42 6.15 -9.33 2.94
N TRP A 43 5.56 -8.25 2.44
CA TRP A 43 6.07 -7.52 1.29
C TRP A 43 6.68 -6.19 1.70
N GLY A 44 8.00 -6.06 1.61
CA GLY A 44 8.71 -4.88 2.08
C GLY A 44 8.43 -4.55 3.55
N HIS A 45 8.15 -5.58 4.36
CA HIS A 45 7.75 -5.48 5.76
C HIS A 45 8.76 -6.18 6.65
N ASN A 46 9.48 -5.40 7.46
CA ASN A 46 10.56 -5.89 8.31
C ASN A 46 10.31 -5.57 9.80
N PRO A 47 9.36 -6.26 10.46
CA PRO A 47 8.96 -5.93 11.83
C PRO A 47 9.99 -6.27 12.90
N ASP A 48 11.03 -7.04 12.60
CA ASP A 48 12.09 -7.28 13.59
C ASP A 48 13.03 -6.06 13.73
N GLU A 49 13.19 -5.25 12.71
CA GLU A 49 13.90 -3.98 12.76
C GLU A 49 12.96 -2.80 13.01
N THR A 50 11.83 -2.73 12.29
CA THR A 50 10.84 -1.66 12.40
C THR A 50 9.77 -2.01 13.42
N LYS A 51 10.06 -1.76 14.69
CA LYS A 51 9.22 -2.18 15.82
C LYS A 51 8.20 -1.10 16.16
N PHE A 52 7.08 -1.06 15.43
CA PHE A 52 5.96 -0.18 15.79
C PHE A 52 5.13 -0.72 16.96
N ASP A 53 5.18 -2.04 17.18
CA ASP A 53 4.47 -2.72 18.27
C ASP A 53 5.20 -4.00 18.69
N SER A 54 4.72 -4.63 19.75
CA SER A 54 5.25 -5.91 20.24
C SER A 54 4.47 -7.14 19.72
N VAL A 55 3.30 -6.93 19.12
CA VAL A 55 2.38 -8.01 18.75
C VAL A 55 2.75 -8.63 17.42
N THR A 56 3.16 -7.81 16.43
CA THR A 56 3.46 -8.24 15.06
C THR A 56 4.50 -9.37 15.03
N MET A 57 5.69 -9.15 15.55
CA MET A 57 6.74 -10.21 15.58
C MET A 57 6.37 -11.39 16.45
N TYR A 58 5.69 -11.16 17.59
CA TYR A 58 5.21 -12.24 18.42
C TYR A 58 4.25 -13.15 17.63
N THR A 59 3.26 -12.58 16.96
CA THR A 59 2.30 -13.34 16.15
C THR A 59 2.97 -14.11 15.01
N LEU A 60 3.95 -13.50 14.32
CA LEU A 60 4.70 -14.19 13.25
C LEU A 60 5.51 -15.37 13.78
N LEU A 61 6.08 -15.26 14.98
CA LEU A 61 6.76 -16.38 15.65
C LEU A 61 5.78 -17.49 16.03
N GLU A 62 4.58 -17.17 16.50
CA GLU A 62 3.53 -18.15 16.76
C GLU A 62 3.02 -18.80 15.47
N ALA A 63 2.85 -18.03 14.36
CA ALA A 63 2.53 -18.57 13.07
C ALA A 63 3.58 -19.58 12.58
N LYS A 64 4.87 -19.25 12.72
CA LYS A 64 5.99 -20.18 12.44
C LYS A 64 5.87 -21.46 13.27
N LYS A 65 5.60 -21.37 14.58
CA LYS A 65 5.43 -22.54 15.45
C LYS A 65 4.27 -23.42 15.03
N LYS A 66 3.20 -22.82 14.49
CA LYS A 66 2.05 -23.54 13.94
C LYS A 66 2.33 -24.14 12.56
N GLY A 67 3.50 -23.91 11.97
CA GLY A 67 3.86 -24.40 10.65
C GLY A 67 3.22 -23.63 9.49
N ILE A 68 2.68 -22.43 9.73
CA ILE A 68 2.15 -21.57 8.66
C ILE A 68 3.32 -21.11 7.78
N PRO A 69 3.28 -21.36 6.46
CA PRO A 69 4.33 -20.89 5.55
C PRO A 69 4.41 -19.35 5.56
N ILE A 70 5.64 -18.85 5.66
CA ILE A 70 5.91 -17.38 5.62
C ILE A 70 6.89 -17.11 4.48
N VAL A 71 6.49 -16.22 3.58
CA VAL A 71 7.32 -15.70 2.48
C VAL A 71 7.62 -14.24 2.76
N VAL A 72 8.87 -13.84 2.59
CA VAL A 72 9.30 -12.44 2.69
C VAL A 72 9.83 -11.97 1.35
N ILE A 73 9.20 -10.96 0.79
CA ILE A 73 9.62 -10.29 -0.45
C ILE A 73 10.30 -8.98 -0.04
N ASP A 74 11.62 -8.93 -0.20
CA ASP A 74 12.42 -7.77 0.23
C ASP A 74 13.75 -7.78 -0.54
N PRO A 75 14.25 -6.62 -0.99
CA PRO A 75 15.56 -6.53 -1.63
C PRO A 75 16.69 -7.08 -0.77
N ARG A 76 16.55 -7.00 0.54
CA ARG A 76 17.54 -7.40 1.53
C ARG A 76 17.05 -8.62 2.34
N LYS A 77 17.95 -9.57 2.57
CA LYS A 77 17.71 -10.66 3.51
C LYS A 77 17.76 -10.12 4.94
N SER A 78 16.64 -9.62 5.42
CA SER A 78 16.49 -8.89 6.67
C SER A 78 16.53 -9.80 7.91
N ASP A 79 16.65 -9.21 9.10
CA ASP A 79 16.58 -9.96 10.37
C ASP A 79 15.23 -10.66 10.56
N THR A 80 14.15 -10.10 10.01
CA THR A 80 12.85 -10.77 9.97
C THR A 80 12.91 -12.10 9.21
N VAL A 81 13.57 -12.13 8.03
CA VAL A 81 13.77 -13.37 7.25
C VAL A 81 14.53 -14.41 8.07
N LEU A 82 15.65 -13.98 8.66
CA LEU A 82 16.54 -14.88 9.44
C LEU A 82 15.83 -15.45 10.66
N LYS A 83 15.15 -14.60 11.43
CA LYS A 83 14.48 -14.97 12.68
C LYS A 83 13.28 -15.88 12.45
N LEU A 84 12.52 -15.63 11.40
CA LEU A 84 11.40 -16.47 11.01
C LEU A 84 11.84 -17.75 10.30
N GLY A 85 13.03 -17.79 9.71
CA GLY A 85 13.44 -18.84 8.79
C GLY A 85 12.52 -18.87 7.57
N ALA A 86 12.06 -17.71 7.14
CA ALA A 86 11.10 -17.55 6.06
C ALA A 86 11.74 -17.80 4.69
N GLU A 87 10.93 -18.21 3.73
CA GLU A 87 11.31 -18.19 2.32
C GLU A 87 11.57 -16.72 1.91
N TRP A 88 12.74 -16.45 1.34
CA TRP A 88 13.10 -15.11 0.92
C TRP A 88 13.14 -14.99 -0.59
N ILE A 89 12.41 -14.01 -1.11
CA ILE A 89 12.38 -13.67 -2.53
C ILE A 89 12.97 -12.28 -2.70
N PRO A 90 14.23 -12.17 -3.18
CA PRO A 90 14.84 -10.88 -3.48
C PRO A 90 14.25 -10.30 -4.77
N LEU A 91 14.00 -8.99 -4.77
CA LEU A 91 13.66 -8.26 -5.98
C LEU A 91 14.49 -6.97 -6.09
N LYS A 92 14.63 -6.43 -7.30
CA LYS A 92 15.21 -5.11 -7.48
C LYS A 92 14.32 -4.05 -6.82
N PRO A 93 14.89 -3.10 -6.06
CA PRO A 93 14.11 -2.02 -5.46
C PRO A 93 13.26 -1.27 -6.48
N ALA A 94 12.06 -0.84 -6.06
CA ALA A 94 11.10 -0.08 -6.87
C ALA A 94 10.55 -0.83 -8.11
N THR A 95 10.60 -2.16 -8.10
CA THR A 95 10.00 -3.01 -9.16
C THR A 95 8.84 -3.85 -8.65
N ASP A 96 8.32 -3.51 -7.49
CA ASP A 96 7.27 -4.25 -6.78
C ASP A 96 5.99 -4.39 -7.62
N SER A 97 5.55 -3.29 -8.27
CA SER A 97 4.36 -3.30 -9.14
C SER A 97 4.48 -4.33 -10.26
N ALA A 98 5.65 -4.42 -10.90
CA ALA A 98 5.86 -5.39 -11.99
C ALA A 98 5.79 -6.85 -11.48
N LEU A 99 6.28 -7.11 -10.25
CA LEU A 99 6.16 -8.44 -9.65
C LEU A 99 4.68 -8.78 -9.36
N MET A 100 3.93 -7.81 -8.81
CA MET A 100 2.50 -7.97 -8.52
C MET A 100 1.67 -8.18 -9.79
N ASP A 101 1.94 -7.41 -10.86
CA ASP A 101 1.28 -7.59 -12.15
C ASP A 101 1.60 -8.95 -12.77
N GLY A 102 2.86 -9.41 -12.69
CA GLY A 102 3.24 -10.76 -13.14
C GLY A 102 2.54 -11.86 -12.34
N MET A 103 2.35 -11.68 -11.05
CA MET A 103 1.55 -12.62 -10.23
C MET A 103 0.07 -12.56 -10.61
N ALA A 104 -0.49 -11.37 -10.80
CA ALA A 104 -1.88 -11.19 -11.23
C ALA A 104 -2.15 -11.86 -12.58
N TYR A 105 -1.25 -11.68 -13.56
CA TYR A 105 -1.33 -12.37 -14.84
C TYR A 105 -1.34 -13.89 -14.68
N ALA A 106 -0.44 -14.43 -13.85
CA ALA A 106 -0.37 -15.87 -13.62
C ALA A 106 -1.64 -16.43 -12.94
N ILE A 107 -2.28 -15.66 -12.05
CA ILE A 107 -3.56 -16.03 -11.43
C ILE A 107 -4.67 -16.11 -12.49
N VAL A 108 -4.77 -15.11 -13.36
CA VAL A 108 -5.74 -15.08 -14.46
C VAL A 108 -5.49 -16.21 -15.45
N GLU A 109 -4.22 -16.42 -15.88
CA GLU A 109 -3.85 -17.49 -16.80
C GLU A 109 -4.21 -18.88 -16.25
N ALA A 110 -4.15 -19.04 -14.93
CA ALA A 110 -4.50 -20.30 -14.25
C ALA A 110 -6.01 -20.42 -13.92
N GLY A 111 -6.82 -19.37 -14.14
CA GLY A 111 -8.25 -19.34 -13.79
C GLY A 111 -8.49 -19.43 -12.28
N LEU A 112 -7.61 -18.83 -11.47
CA LEU A 112 -7.63 -18.91 -10.01
C LEU A 112 -8.14 -17.62 -9.33
N GLU A 113 -8.59 -16.64 -10.11
CA GLU A 113 -9.25 -15.47 -9.58
C GLU A 113 -10.60 -15.82 -8.96
N ASP A 114 -10.94 -15.18 -7.85
CA ASP A 114 -12.24 -15.31 -7.18
C ASP A 114 -13.30 -14.49 -7.91
N ARG A 115 -13.91 -15.07 -8.96
CA ARG A 115 -14.90 -14.38 -9.78
C ARG A 115 -16.11 -13.93 -8.98
N GLU A 116 -16.58 -14.72 -8.01
CA GLU A 116 -17.72 -14.34 -7.18
C GLU A 116 -17.43 -13.06 -6.38
N PHE A 117 -16.23 -12.95 -5.82
CA PHE A 117 -15.83 -11.73 -5.09
C PHE A 117 -15.64 -10.54 -6.05
N LEU A 118 -14.98 -10.74 -7.19
CA LEU A 118 -14.72 -9.69 -8.16
C LEU A 118 -16.02 -9.12 -8.72
N ASP A 119 -16.95 -9.97 -9.16
CA ASP A 119 -18.20 -9.55 -9.77
C ASP A 119 -19.14 -8.82 -8.78
N ARG A 120 -19.08 -9.22 -7.51
CA ARG A 120 -19.95 -8.65 -6.47
C ARG A 120 -19.38 -7.41 -5.79
N CYS A 121 -18.05 -7.33 -5.61
CA CYS A 121 -17.41 -6.37 -4.72
C CYS A 121 -16.43 -5.43 -5.40
N CYS A 122 -16.07 -5.66 -6.65
CA CYS A 122 -15.05 -4.87 -7.33
C CYS A 122 -15.59 -4.19 -8.59
N VAL A 123 -15.08 -3.01 -8.88
CA VAL A 123 -15.29 -2.33 -10.16
C VAL A 123 -13.94 -2.17 -10.87
N GLY A 124 -13.96 -2.20 -12.21
CA GLY A 124 -12.76 -1.95 -13.01
C GLY A 124 -11.83 -3.15 -13.18
N PHE A 125 -12.21 -4.36 -12.75
CA PHE A 125 -11.41 -5.55 -13.02
C PHE A 125 -11.48 -5.96 -14.49
N ASP A 126 -12.66 -6.05 -15.05
CA ASP A 126 -12.91 -6.40 -16.44
C ASP A 126 -13.87 -5.40 -17.12
N LYS A 127 -14.10 -5.60 -18.42
CA LYS A 127 -14.91 -4.68 -19.25
C LYS A 127 -16.38 -4.59 -18.82
N GLU A 128 -16.92 -5.67 -18.24
CA GLU A 128 -18.32 -5.77 -17.83
C GLU A 128 -18.59 -5.01 -16.53
N HIS A 129 -17.56 -4.85 -15.70
CA HIS A 129 -17.64 -4.20 -14.39
C HIS A 129 -16.98 -2.82 -14.36
N MET A 130 -16.90 -2.14 -15.51
CA MET A 130 -16.41 -0.76 -15.56
C MET A 130 -17.50 0.24 -15.15
N PRO A 131 -17.13 1.34 -14.47
CA PRO A 131 -18.06 2.41 -14.17
C PRO A 131 -18.66 3.03 -15.44
N GLU A 132 -19.92 3.48 -15.33
CA GLU A 132 -20.61 4.17 -16.43
C GLU A 132 -19.81 5.40 -16.92
N GLY A 133 -19.67 5.53 -18.22
CA GLY A 133 -18.94 6.65 -18.87
C GLY A 133 -17.42 6.47 -18.95
N ILE A 134 -16.88 5.36 -18.44
CA ILE A 134 -15.46 5.02 -18.59
C ILE A 134 -15.31 3.99 -19.71
N ASP A 135 -14.26 4.16 -20.54
CA ASP A 135 -13.95 3.21 -21.61
C ASP A 135 -13.71 1.80 -21.00
N PRO A 136 -14.48 0.78 -21.42
CA PRO A 136 -14.30 -0.58 -20.92
C PRO A 136 -12.88 -1.13 -21.08
N SER A 137 -12.12 -0.68 -22.07
CA SER A 137 -10.73 -1.11 -22.26
C SER A 137 -9.76 -0.58 -21.21
N GLU A 138 -10.17 0.36 -20.34
CA GLU A 138 -9.37 0.84 -19.20
C GLU A 138 -9.36 -0.14 -18.01
N CYS A 139 -10.06 -1.26 -18.10
CA CYS A 139 -10.09 -2.25 -17.02
C CYS A 139 -8.71 -2.91 -16.78
N TYR A 140 -8.54 -3.43 -15.56
CA TYR A 140 -7.27 -4.03 -15.14
C TYR A 140 -6.90 -5.26 -15.98
N LEU A 141 -7.87 -6.06 -16.37
CA LEU A 141 -7.65 -7.24 -17.21
C LEU A 141 -7.08 -6.87 -18.59
N SER A 142 -7.60 -5.81 -19.22
CA SER A 142 -7.07 -5.29 -20.50
C SER A 142 -5.63 -4.80 -20.35
N TYR A 143 -5.29 -4.17 -19.22
CA TYR A 143 -3.91 -3.79 -18.91
C TYR A 143 -3.00 -5.02 -18.74
N LEU A 144 -3.43 -6.02 -17.95
CA LEU A 144 -2.65 -7.25 -17.72
C LEU A 144 -2.38 -8.02 -19.00
N THR A 145 -3.38 -8.15 -19.85
CA THR A 145 -3.27 -8.90 -21.11
C THR A 145 -2.53 -8.14 -22.21
N GLY A 146 -2.23 -6.85 -21.99
CA GLY A 146 -1.54 -6.00 -22.95
C GLY A 146 -2.43 -5.53 -24.09
N GLU A 147 -3.75 -5.52 -23.91
CA GLU A 147 -4.70 -5.08 -24.95
C GLU A 147 -4.45 -3.62 -25.38
N LYS A 148 -4.03 -2.75 -24.44
CA LYS A 148 -3.81 -1.34 -24.70
C LYS A 148 -2.41 -1.01 -25.23
N ASP A 149 -1.38 -1.64 -24.69
CA ASP A 149 0.02 -1.30 -24.93
C ASP A 149 0.80 -2.38 -25.71
N GLY A 150 0.13 -3.48 -26.05
CA GLY A 150 0.75 -4.60 -26.76
C GLY A 150 1.72 -5.42 -25.89
N ILE A 151 1.76 -5.17 -24.56
CA ILE A 151 2.72 -5.78 -23.65
C ILE A 151 2.00 -6.57 -22.56
N PRO A 152 1.75 -7.88 -22.72
CA PRO A 152 1.21 -8.71 -21.66
C PRO A 152 2.15 -8.74 -20.44
N LYS A 153 1.59 -8.56 -19.24
CA LYS A 153 2.34 -8.49 -17.97
C LYS A 153 2.68 -9.88 -17.44
N THR A 154 3.18 -10.75 -18.31
CA THR A 154 3.49 -12.14 -18.00
C THR A 154 4.54 -12.29 -16.88
N PRO A 155 4.63 -13.44 -16.20
CA PRO A 155 5.76 -13.74 -15.30
C PRO A 155 7.14 -13.56 -15.95
N ALA A 156 7.27 -13.90 -17.24
CA ALA A 156 8.52 -13.67 -18.00
C ALA A 156 8.84 -12.18 -18.19
N TRP A 157 7.82 -11.33 -18.44
CA TRP A 157 7.97 -9.88 -18.49
C TRP A 157 8.40 -9.34 -17.13
N ALA A 158 7.70 -9.74 -16.07
CA ALA A 158 8.01 -9.31 -14.69
C ALA A 158 9.42 -9.75 -14.26
N SER A 159 9.84 -10.96 -14.61
CA SER A 159 11.16 -11.50 -14.30
C SER A 159 12.30 -10.62 -14.84
N LYS A 160 12.18 -10.13 -16.08
CA LYS A 160 13.17 -9.24 -16.70
C LYS A 160 13.32 -7.91 -15.94
N ILE A 161 12.26 -7.41 -15.37
CA ILE A 161 12.23 -6.14 -14.63
C ILE A 161 12.74 -6.34 -13.20
N THR A 162 12.18 -7.32 -12.49
CA THR A 162 12.37 -7.52 -11.05
C THR A 162 13.61 -8.30 -10.69
N GLY A 163 14.10 -9.12 -11.62
CA GLY A 163 15.15 -10.09 -11.36
C GLY A 163 14.71 -11.36 -10.64
N VAL A 164 13.40 -11.46 -10.29
CA VAL A 164 12.82 -12.68 -9.71
C VAL A 164 12.61 -13.71 -10.83
N PRO A 165 13.03 -14.98 -10.67
CA PRO A 165 12.82 -16.00 -11.69
C PRO A 165 11.33 -16.18 -12.04
N GLU A 166 11.02 -16.37 -13.32
CA GLU A 166 9.65 -16.55 -13.82
C GLU A 166 8.90 -17.66 -13.06
N GLU A 167 9.55 -18.79 -12.85
CA GLU A 167 8.95 -19.93 -12.14
C GLU A 167 8.62 -19.60 -10.67
N THR A 168 9.46 -18.78 -10.03
CA THR A 168 9.20 -18.29 -8.67
C THR A 168 7.97 -17.38 -8.64
N ILE A 169 7.82 -16.48 -9.62
CA ILE A 169 6.65 -15.61 -9.75
C ILE A 169 5.39 -16.42 -9.93
N ARG A 170 5.40 -17.37 -10.85
CA ARG A 170 4.28 -18.27 -11.17
C ARG A 170 3.89 -19.13 -9.96
N SER A 171 4.86 -19.78 -9.34
CA SER A 171 4.65 -20.60 -8.15
C SER A 171 4.07 -19.80 -6.98
N LEU A 172 4.61 -18.60 -6.70
CA LEU A 172 4.11 -17.74 -5.63
C LEU A 172 2.68 -17.27 -5.90
N ALA A 173 2.36 -16.91 -7.14
CA ALA A 173 1.03 -16.48 -7.55
C ALA A 173 -0.02 -17.60 -7.32
N ILE A 174 0.28 -18.81 -7.77
CA ILE A 174 -0.60 -19.98 -7.60
C ILE A 174 -0.75 -20.32 -6.10
N ARG A 175 0.35 -20.33 -5.36
CA ARG A 175 0.32 -20.58 -3.91
C ARG A 175 -0.56 -19.56 -3.18
N TYR A 176 -0.42 -18.27 -3.53
CA TYR A 176 -1.21 -17.21 -2.91
C TYR A 176 -2.70 -17.34 -3.24
N ALA A 177 -3.04 -17.64 -4.47
CA ALA A 177 -4.44 -17.81 -4.91
C ALA A 177 -5.11 -19.08 -4.31
N THR A 178 -4.34 -20.13 -4.06
CA THR A 178 -4.88 -21.42 -3.57
C THR A 178 -4.84 -21.61 -2.06
N ALA A 179 -3.96 -20.87 -1.35
CA ALA A 179 -3.82 -20.95 0.11
C ALA A 179 -4.83 -20.04 0.84
N LYS A 180 -6.09 -20.07 0.43
CA LYS A 180 -7.15 -19.23 1.02
C LYS A 180 -7.61 -19.80 2.38
N PRO A 181 -7.64 -18.98 3.46
CA PRO A 181 -7.22 -17.57 3.54
C PRO A 181 -5.70 -17.38 3.52
N ALA A 182 -5.26 -16.31 2.86
CA ALA A 182 -3.86 -15.92 2.81
C ALA A 182 -3.69 -14.43 3.13
N ALA A 183 -2.70 -14.09 3.94
CA ALA A 183 -2.43 -12.70 4.32
C ALA A 183 -1.23 -12.15 3.53
N LEU A 184 -1.46 -11.14 2.66
CA LEU A 184 -0.42 -10.35 2.01
C LEU A 184 -0.30 -9.02 2.72
N ILE A 185 0.75 -8.85 3.52
CA ILE A 185 0.96 -7.71 4.40
C ILE A 185 2.05 -6.83 3.80
N GLN A 186 1.67 -5.64 3.37
CA GLN A 186 2.62 -4.65 2.86
C GLN A 186 3.22 -3.83 3.99
N GLY A 187 4.55 -3.73 4.00
CA GLY A 187 5.25 -2.72 4.77
C GLY A 187 5.36 -1.38 4.02
N TYR A 188 5.99 -0.41 4.66
CA TYR A 188 6.16 0.91 4.06
C TYR A 188 7.39 1.01 3.14
N GLY A 189 8.21 -0.02 3.03
CA GLY A 189 9.39 -0.04 2.17
C GLY A 189 9.04 0.07 0.68
N ALA A 190 8.15 -0.80 0.22
CA ALA A 190 7.75 -0.93 -1.18
C ALA A 190 7.09 0.31 -1.79
N GLN A 191 6.60 1.26 -0.97
CA GLN A 191 5.92 2.46 -1.46
C GLN A 191 6.79 3.74 -1.40
N ARG A 192 8.02 3.67 -0.83
CA ARG A 192 8.88 4.86 -0.62
C ARG A 192 9.75 5.18 -1.84
N HIS A 193 9.13 5.32 -2.98
CA HIS A 193 9.78 5.73 -4.24
C HIS A 193 8.77 6.46 -5.13
N ALA A 194 9.23 7.02 -6.25
CA ALA A 194 8.34 7.64 -7.22
C ALA A 194 7.28 6.62 -7.69
N TYR A 195 6.02 7.05 -7.74
CA TYR A 195 4.86 6.20 -8.07
C TYR A 195 4.64 5.01 -7.13
N GLY A 196 5.08 5.12 -5.88
CA GLY A 196 4.96 4.06 -4.87
C GLY A 196 3.52 3.67 -4.52
N GLU A 197 2.55 4.53 -4.82
CA GLU A 197 1.12 4.21 -4.74
C GLU A 197 0.72 3.04 -5.67
N GLN A 198 1.40 2.85 -6.80
CA GLN A 198 1.12 1.73 -7.69
C GLN A 198 1.54 0.39 -7.06
N SER A 199 2.68 0.37 -6.36
CA SER A 199 3.10 -0.82 -5.59
C SER A 199 2.06 -1.16 -4.52
N ALA A 200 1.57 -0.16 -3.79
CA ALA A 200 0.54 -0.37 -2.77
C ALA A 200 -0.77 -0.88 -3.38
N ARG A 201 -1.21 -0.32 -4.51
CA ARG A 201 -2.41 -0.78 -5.24
C ARG A 201 -2.26 -2.22 -5.73
N GLY A 202 -1.10 -2.60 -6.27
CA GLY A 202 -0.85 -3.95 -6.74
C GLY A 202 -1.11 -5.01 -5.66
N GLY A 203 -0.68 -4.79 -4.42
CA GLY A 203 -0.97 -5.69 -3.30
C GLY A 203 -2.46 -5.75 -2.96
N ILE A 204 -3.17 -4.61 -3.02
CA ILE A 204 -4.63 -4.55 -2.84
C ILE A 204 -5.34 -5.34 -3.93
N LEU A 205 -4.93 -5.16 -5.20
CA LEU A 205 -5.52 -5.87 -6.33
C LEU A 205 -5.35 -7.38 -6.20
N LEU A 206 -4.17 -7.86 -5.80
CA LEU A 206 -3.94 -9.29 -5.54
C LEU A 206 -4.86 -9.83 -4.44
N ALA A 207 -5.07 -9.07 -3.35
CA ALA A 207 -5.98 -9.46 -2.27
C ALA A 207 -7.44 -9.54 -2.76
N CYS A 208 -7.87 -8.58 -3.58
CA CYS A 208 -9.21 -8.59 -4.20
C CYS A 208 -9.36 -9.75 -5.18
N MET A 209 -8.37 -9.96 -6.07
CA MET A 209 -8.42 -11.03 -7.08
C MET A 209 -8.54 -12.43 -6.48
N THR A 210 -8.03 -12.62 -5.27
CA THR A 210 -8.06 -13.92 -4.59
C THR A 210 -9.14 -14.01 -3.50
N GLY A 211 -9.96 -12.97 -3.34
CA GLY A 211 -11.05 -12.92 -2.34
C GLY A 211 -10.54 -13.02 -0.89
N ASN A 212 -9.32 -12.53 -0.63
CA ASN A 212 -8.73 -12.51 0.72
C ASN A 212 -9.14 -11.30 1.55
N VAL A 213 -10.07 -10.49 1.05
CA VAL A 213 -10.59 -9.30 1.71
C VAL A 213 -11.79 -9.65 2.58
N GLY A 214 -11.80 -9.22 3.84
CA GLY A 214 -12.95 -9.36 4.74
C GLY A 214 -13.18 -10.76 5.30
N ILE A 215 -12.22 -11.66 5.20
CA ILE A 215 -12.28 -13.01 5.79
C ILE A 215 -11.21 -13.20 6.86
N SER A 216 -11.49 -14.01 7.88
CA SER A 216 -10.52 -14.33 8.93
C SER A 216 -9.32 -15.07 8.35
N GLY A 217 -8.12 -14.68 8.73
CA GLY A 217 -6.85 -15.18 8.17
C GLY A 217 -6.48 -14.60 6.80
N GLY A 218 -7.37 -13.83 6.17
CA GLY A 218 -7.07 -13.02 5.01
C GLY A 218 -6.55 -11.64 5.42
N TRP A 219 -6.14 -10.84 4.44
CA TRP A 219 -5.71 -9.47 4.66
C TRP A 219 -6.03 -8.61 3.43
N ALA A 220 -6.67 -7.47 3.65
CA ALA A 220 -7.05 -6.55 2.57
C ALA A 220 -5.87 -5.90 1.86
N SER A 221 -4.65 -6.08 2.37
CA SER A 221 -3.47 -5.34 1.95
C SER A 221 -3.66 -3.83 2.14
N GLY A 222 -2.88 -2.97 1.49
CA GLY A 222 -2.95 -1.54 1.78
C GLY A 222 -2.28 -1.19 3.11
N VAL A 223 -2.78 -0.18 3.80
CA VAL A 223 -2.18 0.27 5.07
C VAL A 223 -2.29 -0.82 6.13
N ALA A 224 -1.15 -1.27 6.65
CA ALA A 224 -1.09 -2.19 7.78
C ALA A 224 -1.32 -1.43 9.11
N ASP A 225 -2.40 -0.66 9.20
CA ASP A 225 -2.79 0.03 10.41
C ASP A 225 -3.97 -0.70 11.05
N PHE A 226 -3.67 -1.42 12.10
CA PHE A 226 -4.64 -2.21 12.87
C PHE A 226 -5.00 -1.56 14.22
N ARG A 227 -4.87 -0.25 14.31
CA ARG A 227 -5.22 0.50 15.52
C ARG A 227 -6.73 0.48 15.75
N GLN A 228 -7.17 -0.54 16.43
CA GLN A 228 -8.59 -0.69 16.81
C GLN A 228 -9.03 0.29 17.91
N HIS A 229 -8.11 0.94 18.58
CA HIS A 229 -8.38 1.87 19.66
C HIS A 229 -7.76 3.23 19.39
N LYS A 230 -8.60 4.26 19.32
CA LYS A 230 -8.12 5.65 19.38
C LYS A 230 -7.63 5.89 20.80
N ASN A 231 -6.33 6.11 20.94
CA ASN A 231 -5.79 6.56 22.22
C ASN A 231 -6.47 7.88 22.62
N PRO A 232 -6.75 8.10 23.92
CA PRO A 232 -7.18 9.41 24.37
C PRO A 232 -6.21 10.47 23.85
N SER A 233 -6.72 11.46 23.16
CA SER A 233 -5.91 12.57 22.67
C SER A 233 -5.94 13.71 23.68
N ILE A 234 -4.82 14.39 23.86
CA ILE A 234 -4.82 15.70 24.51
C ILE A 234 -5.71 16.62 23.68
N PRO A 235 -6.63 17.38 24.33
CA PRO A 235 -7.46 18.32 23.58
C PRO A 235 -6.61 19.25 22.73
N ASN A 236 -6.86 19.25 21.43
CA ASN A 236 -6.16 20.14 20.52
C ASN A 236 -6.61 21.58 20.77
N ILE A 237 -5.66 22.45 21.05
CA ILE A 237 -5.92 23.89 21.01
C ILE A 237 -6.15 24.25 19.53
N PRO A 238 -7.25 24.91 19.18
CA PRO A 238 -7.51 25.31 17.80
C PRO A 238 -6.32 26.10 17.24
N ASN A 239 -5.83 25.68 16.07
CA ASN A 239 -4.80 26.44 15.37
C ASN A 239 -5.46 27.60 14.62
N PRO A 240 -5.29 28.86 15.05
CA PRO A 240 -5.99 30.01 14.45
C PRO A 240 -5.54 30.30 13.01
N TYR A 241 -4.39 29.80 12.57
CA TYR A 241 -3.95 29.94 11.18
C TYR A 241 -4.78 29.09 10.23
N GLY A 242 -5.16 27.88 10.65
CA GLY A 242 -6.13 27.05 9.96
C GLY A 242 -5.72 26.50 8.60
N LYS A 243 -4.46 26.63 8.19
CA LYS A 243 -3.94 26.18 6.89
C LYS A 243 -2.84 25.14 7.03
N MET A 244 -2.74 24.25 6.04
CA MET A 244 -1.70 23.22 5.96
C MET A 244 -1.26 23.01 4.52
N ILE A 245 -0.04 22.46 4.35
CA ILE A 245 0.59 22.14 3.07
C ILE A 245 1.09 20.69 3.06
N PRO A 246 1.33 20.08 1.87
CA PRO A 246 2.05 18.82 1.81
C PRO A 246 3.42 18.94 2.48
N VAL A 247 3.83 17.93 3.23
CA VAL A 247 5.14 17.94 3.92
C VAL A 247 6.32 18.10 2.95
N TYR A 248 6.13 17.80 1.69
CA TYR A 248 7.16 17.93 0.64
C TYR A 248 7.39 19.38 0.17
N CYS A 249 6.44 20.27 0.43
CA CYS A 249 6.44 21.65 -0.06
C CYS A 249 6.92 22.67 0.98
N TRP A 250 7.56 22.22 2.07
CA TRP A 250 8.03 23.16 3.11
C TRP A 250 9.14 24.11 2.61
N THR A 251 10.00 23.66 1.70
CA THR A 251 11.03 24.50 1.07
C THR A 251 10.41 25.60 0.22
N ASP A 252 9.41 25.24 -0.60
CA ASP A 252 8.70 26.22 -1.42
C ASP A 252 7.97 27.23 -0.55
N ALA A 253 7.40 26.77 0.58
CA ALA A 253 6.74 27.68 1.53
C ALA A 253 7.72 28.62 2.28
N VAL A 254 9.01 28.29 2.36
CA VAL A 254 10.06 29.20 2.84
C VAL A 254 10.36 30.27 1.78
N ASP A 255 10.54 29.86 0.54
CA ASP A 255 11.00 30.74 -0.53
C ASP A 255 9.85 31.52 -1.19
N HIS A 256 8.73 30.86 -1.45
CA HIS A 256 7.61 31.37 -2.27
C HIS A 256 6.25 31.20 -1.59
N GLY A 257 6.20 31.11 -0.27
CA GLY A 257 4.96 30.77 0.47
C GLY A 257 3.76 31.64 0.09
N THR A 258 3.96 32.96 -0.09
CA THR A 258 2.86 33.86 -0.49
C THR A 258 2.30 33.64 -1.90
N GLU A 259 3.00 32.89 -2.73
CA GLU A 259 2.57 32.51 -4.08
C GLU A 259 1.86 31.16 -4.10
N MET A 260 1.97 30.38 -3.02
CA MET A 260 1.37 29.04 -2.93
C MET A 260 -0.15 29.12 -2.75
N THR A 261 -0.83 28.28 -3.53
CA THR A 261 -2.30 28.21 -3.59
C THR A 261 -2.80 26.79 -3.34
N GLU A 262 -4.09 26.58 -3.45
CA GLU A 262 -4.70 25.24 -3.44
C GLU A 262 -4.14 24.32 -4.52
N LEU A 263 -3.64 24.84 -5.63
CA LEU A 263 -3.00 24.06 -6.70
C LEU A 263 -1.65 23.49 -6.26
N ASP A 264 -1.00 24.14 -5.30
CA ASP A 264 0.24 23.70 -4.66
C ASP A 264 -0.05 22.87 -3.38
N GLY A 265 -1.30 22.54 -3.17
CA GLY A 265 -1.76 21.72 -2.06
C GLY A 265 -2.04 22.47 -0.76
N VAL A 266 -2.19 23.80 -0.80
CA VAL A 266 -2.68 24.56 0.38
C VAL A 266 -4.12 24.16 0.66
N LYS A 267 -4.40 23.67 1.89
CA LYS A 267 -5.74 23.26 2.29
C LYS A 267 -6.05 23.60 3.74
N PRO A 268 -7.33 23.59 4.15
CA PRO A 268 -7.72 23.85 5.53
C PRO A 268 -7.34 22.71 6.47
N ILE A 269 -7.10 23.02 7.75
CA ILE A 269 -6.92 22.03 8.82
C ILE A 269 -8.30 21.56 9.31
N GLY A 270 -8.43 20.24 9.54
CA GLY A 270 -9.56 19.65 10.24
C GLY A 270 -10.88 19.58 9.46
N ARG A 271 -10.86 19.94 8.18
CA ARG A 271 -12.00 19.75 7.27
C ARG A 271 -11.51 19.52 5.84
N GLU A 272 -12.38 18.98 5.02
CA GLU A 272 -12.12 18.89 3.58
C GLU A 272 -12.30 20.25 2.89
N MET A 273 -11.62 20.42 1.77
CA MET A 273 -11.85 21.55 0.88
C MET A 273 -13.22 21.45 0.23
N LYS A 274 -13.93 22.57 0.13
CA LYS A 274 -15.14 22.64 -0.69
C LYS A 274 -14.77 22.64 -2.18
N LEU A 275 -15.69 22.19 -2.99
CA LEU A 275 -15.53 22.24 -4.45
C LEU A 275 -15.26 23.68 -4.90
N ASN A 276 -14.20 23.88 -5.68
CA ASN A 276 -13.74 25.22 -6.16
C ASN A 276 -13.31 26.21 -5.06
N GLU A 277 -13.04 25.74 -3.83
CA GLU A 277 -12.50 26.62 -2.78
C GLU A 277 -11.08 27.09 -3.14
N LYS A 278 -10.86 28.39 -3.05
CA LYS A 278 -9.54 29.00 -3.25
C LYS A 278 -8.81 29.18 -1.93
N MET A 279 -7.56 28.82 -1.89
CA MET A 279 -6.70 28.93 -0.72
C MET A 279 -5.32 29.44 -1.13
N HIS A 280 -4.67 30.20 -0.24
CA HIS A 280 -3.28 30.66 -0.38
C HIS A 280 -2.64 30.77 1.00
N LEU A 281 -1.32 30.84 1.06
CA LEU A 281 -0.61 31.21 2.28
C LEU A 281 -0.50 32.73 2.39
N ASP A 282 -0.55 33.24 3.61
CA ASP A 282 -0.51 34.68 3.88
C ASP A 282 0.93 35.23 4.07
N ALA A 283 1.90 34.33 4.21
CA ALA A 283 3.30 34.64 4.44
C ALA A 283 4.21 33.45 4.08
N ASN A 284 5.46 33.75 3.75
CA ASN A 284 6.52 32.76 3.72
C ASN A 284 6.83 32.25 5.14
N ILE A 285 7.28 31.02 5.25
CA ILE A 285 7.73 30.46 6.54
C ILE A 285 8.93 31.28 7.06
N LYS A 286 8.83 31.75 8.29
CA LYS A 286 9.89 32.52 8.94
C LYS A 286 10.65 31.73 10.01
N MET A 287 10.04 30.67 10.54
CA MET A 287 10.64 29.82 11.56
C MET A 287 10.08 28.41 11.44
N ILE A 288 10.94 27.42 11.63
CA ILE A 288 10.59 25.99 11.63
C ILE A 288 10.97 25.39 12.99
N PHE A 289 10.02 24.69 13.61
CA PHE A 289 10.27 23.82 14.75
C PHE A 289 10.43 22.40 14.29
N ASN A 290 11.61 21.82 14.50
CA ASN A 290 11.88 20.41 14.22
C ASN A 290 11.75 19.60 15.53
N LEU A 291 10.69 18.82 15.64
CA LEU A 291 10.44 17.96 16.80
C LEU A 291 10.61 16.49 16.38
N ALA A 292 11.42 15.75 17.13
CA ALA A 292 11.66 14.31 16.90
C ALA A 292 12.18 13.99 15.50
N GLY A 293 12.74 14.95 14.79
CA GLY A 293 13.37 14.78 13.50
C GLY A 293 14.89 15.00 13.62
N ASN A 294 15.67 14.18 12.92
CA ASN A 294 17.09 14.41 12.71
C ASN A 294 17.32 14.65 11.24
N SER A 295 17.53 15.91 10.87
CA SER A 295 17.74 16.37 9.48
C SER A 295 19.16 16.77 9.17
N LEU A 296 20.10 16.44 10.06
CA LEU A 296 21.54 16.72 9.91
C LEU A 296 22.30 15.47 9.50
#